data_b0c2707d5d3d64b668c0a6e2cbf76e1d
#
_entry.id   b0c2707d5d3d64b668c0a6e2cbf76e1d
#
_cell.length_a   1.000
_cell.length_b   1.000
_cell.length_c   1.000
_cell.angle_alpha   90.00
_cell.angle_beta   90.00
_cell.angle_gamma   90.00
#
_symmetry.space_group_name_H-M   'P 1'
#
loop_
_entity.id
_entity.type
_entity.pdbx_description
1 polymer ?
#
loop_
_entity_poly.entity_id
_entity_poly.type
_entity_poly.pdbx_seq_one_letter_code
_entity_poly.pdbx_strand_id
1 'polypeptide(L)' 'MDELKPCPFCGSSPNMRITGYGAVYVRCINCGVETPYYQNAELATLKWNMRIEC' A
#
# COMPACT_ATOMS: atom_id res chain seq x y z
N MET A 1 6.28 9.82 10.70
CA MET A 1 6.11 8.67 9.80
C MET A 1 4.70 8.64 9.23
N ASP A 2 4.59 8.43 7.95
CA ASP A 2 3.30 8.48 7.29
C ASP A 2 2.53 7.18 7.52
N GLU A 3 1.26 7.33 7.78
CA GLU A 3 0.38 6.18 7.92
C GLU A 3 -0.29 5.88 6.60
N LEU A 4 -0.62 4.62 6.40
CA LEU A 4 -1.33 4.21 5.20
C LEU A 4 -2.78 4.66 5.29
N LYS A 5 -3.25 5.32 4.25
CA LYS A 5 -4.64 5.71 4.17
C LYS A 5 -5.50 4.49 3.92
N PRO A 6 -6.79 4.57 4.26
CA PRO A 6 -7.69 3.45 3.99
C PRO A 6 -7.75 3.13 2.50
N CYS A 7 -8.15 1.91 2.19
CA CYS A 7 -8.30 1.49 0.80
C CYS A 7 -9.30 2.40 0.09
N PRO A 8 -8.95 2.91 -1.09
CA PRO A 8 -9.86 3.82 -1.81
C PRO A 8 -11.07 3.11 -2.40
N PHE A 9 -11.06 1.80 -2.43
CA PHE A 9 -12.14 1.06 -3.06
C PHE A 9 -13.12 0.49 -2.07
N CYS A 10 -12.64 0.02 -0.93
CA CYS A 10 -13.54 -0.59 0.05
C CYS A 10 -13.43 0.04 1.43
N GLY A 11 -12.48 0.92 1.64
CA GLY A 11 -12.33 1.60 2.91
C GLY A 11 -11.69 0.79 4.01
N SER A 12 -11.26 -0.44 3.71
CA SER A 12 -10.63 -1.27 4.71
C SER A 12 -9.17 -0.87 4.92
N SER A 13 -8.61 -1.32 6.04
CA SER A 13 -7.22 -1.01 6.36
C SER A 13 -6.29 -1.79 5.43
N PRO A 14 -5.30 -1.12 4.85
CA PRO A 14 -4.33 -1.81 4.02
C PRO A 14 -3.24 -2.46 4.86
N ASN A 15 -2.53 -3.39 4.26
CA ASN A 15 -1.40 -4.04 4.89
C ASN A 15 -0.16 -3.84 4.05
N MET A 16 0.95 -3.57 4.71
CA MET A 16 2.24 -3.49 4.04
C MET A 16 2.92 -4.84 4.12
N ARG A 17 3.37 -5.34 2.97
CA ARG A 17 3.99 -6.64 2.90
C ARG A 17 5.40 -6.50 2.33
N ILE A 18 6.26 -7.42 2.69
CA ILE A 18 7.64 -7.44 2.23
C ILE A 18 7.89 -8.79 1.60
N THR A 19 8.41 -8.79 0.37
CA THR A 19 8.73 -10.04 -0.30
C THR A 19 10.06 -10.58 0.17
N GLY A 20 10.35 -11.80 -0.25
CA GLY A 20 11.64 -12.40 0.08
C GLY A 20 12.82 -11.69 -0.57
N TYR A 21 12.56 -10.87 -1.57
CA TYR A 21 13.62 -10.11 -2.24
C TYR A 21 13.85 -8.76 -1.60
N GLY A 22 13.10 -8.43 -0.57
CA GLY A 22 13.23 -7.13 0.04
C GLY A 22 12.34 -6.07 -0.59
N ALA A 23 11.53 -6.43 -1.55
CA ALA A 23 10.59 -5.50 -2.14
C ALA A 23 9.39 -5.31 -1.22
N VAL A 24 8.82 -4.12 -1.23
CA VAL A 24 7.73 -3.76 -0.34
C VAL A 24 6.53 -3.35 -1.17
N TYR A 25 5.36 -3.76 -0.76
CA TYR A 25 4.14 -3.34 -1.42
C TYR A 25 3.02 -3.25 -0.40
N VAL A 26 1.98 -2.50 -0.76
CA VAL A 26 0.81 -2.31 0.09
C VAL A 26 -0.35 -3.02 -0.56
N ARG A 27 -1.08 -3.77 0.23
CA ARG A 27 -2.20 -4.55 -0.28
C ARG A 27 -3.38 -4.44 0.66
N CYS A 28 -4.57 -4.33 0.08
CA CYS A 28 -5.81 -4.38 0.84
C CYS A 28 -6.26 -5.82 0.95
N ILE A 29 -6.43 -6.30 2.18
CA ILE A 29 -6.80 -7.70 2.38
C ILE A 29 -8.28 -7.95 2.14
N ASN A 30 -9.07 -6.89 2.01
CA ASN A 30 -10.50 -7.05 1.81
C ASN A 30 -10.87 -7.14 0.34
N CYS A 31 -10.43 -6.17 -0.46
CA CYS A 31 -10.78 -6.16 -1.87
C CYS A 31 -9.67 -6.66 -2.78
N GLY A 32 -8.46 -6.81 -2.25
CA GLY A 32 -7.37 -7.38 -3.02
C GLY A 32 -6.55 -6.40 -3.83
N VAL A 33 -6.86 -5.11 -3.76
CA VAL A 33 -6.06 -4.13 -4.49
C VAL A 33 -4.68 -4.03 -3.86
N GLU A 34 -3.67 -3.83 -4.69
CA GLU A 34 -2.31 -3.76 -4.21
C GLU A 34 -1.48 -2.87 -5.11
N THR A 35 -0.38 -2.37 -4.55
CA THR A 35 0.54 -1.53 -5.31
C THR A 35 1.60 -2.39 -5.98
N PRO A 36 2.30 -1.83 -6.97
CA PRO A 36 3.50 -2.48 -7.47
C PRO A 36 4.55 -2.58 -6.38
N TYR A 37 5.58 -3.38 -6.63
CA TYR A 37 6.65 -3.54 -5.68
C TYR A 37 7.56 -2.32 -5.67
N TYR A 38 7.98 -1.93 -4.48
CA TYR A 38 8.90 -0.81 -4.30
C TYR A 38 10.09 -1.29 -3.50
N GLN A 39 11.13 -0.48 -3.47
CA GLN A 39 12.38 -0.88 -2.84
C GLN A 39 12.40 -0.64 -1.34
N ASN A 40 11.51 0.19 -0.84
CA ASN A 40 11.45 0.43 0.60
C ASN A 40 10.02 0.76 1.01
N ALA A 41 9.80 0.68 2.33
CA ALA A 41 8.47 0.89 2.88
C ALA A 41 8.01 2.33 2.71
N GLU A 42 8.94 3.25 2.80
CA GLU A 42 8.62 4.66 2.68
C GLU A 42 8.05 4.97 1.30
N LEU A 43 8.65 4.42 0.27
CA LEU A 43 8.18 4.61 -1.09
C LEU A 43 6.80 3.97 -1.27
N ALA A 44 6.63 2.77 -0.75
CA ALA A 44 5.35 2.08 -0.89
C ALA A 44 4.24 2.89 -0.21
N THR A 45 4.51 3.39 0.99
CA THR A 45 3.55 4.19 1.71
C THR A 45 3.22 5.47 0.95
N LEU A 46 4.25 6.13 0.44
CA LEU A 46 4.05 7.37 -0.29
C LEU A 46 3.18 7.15 -1.53
N LYS A 47 3.48 6.11 -2.28
CA LYS A 47 2.73 5.84 -3.50
C LYS A 47 1.30 5.43 -3.20
N TRP A 48 1.10 4.67 -2.13
CA TRP A 48 -0.26 4.30 -1.73
C TRP A 48 -1.08 5.54 -1.40
N ASN A 49 -0.46 6.49 -0.69
CA ASN A 49 -1.16 7.67 -0.23
C ASN A 49 -1.31 8.74 -1.30
N MET A 50 -0.55 8.63 -2.37
CA MET A 50 -0.57 9.63 -3.44
C MET A 50 -1.66 9.37 -4.47
N ARG A 51 -2.42 8.32 -4.30
CA ARG A 51 -3.46 8.01 -5.27
C ARG A 51 -4.47 9.14 -5.38
N ILE A 52 -5.11 9.19 -6.53
CA ILE A 52 -6.13 10.20 -6.75
C ILE A 52 -7.39 9.76 -6.03
N GLU A 53 -7.90 10.64 -5.19
CA GLU A 53 -9.13 10.38 -4.46
C GLU A 53 -10.31 10.79 -5.30
N CYS A 54 -11.33 9.98 -5.26
CA CYS A 54 -12.57 10.33 -5.97
C CYS A 54 -13.62 10.82 -5.02
#